data_a7ad404432296d0b072c6c8b4c680e0e
#
_entry.id   a7ad404432296d0b072c6c8b4c680e0e
#
_cell.length_a   1.000
_cell.length_b   1.000
_cell.length_c   1.000
_cell.angle_alpha   90.00
_cell.angle_beta   90.00
_cell.angle_gamma   90.00
#
_symmetry.space_group_name_H-M   'P 1'
#
loop_
_entity.id
_entity.type
_entity.pdbx_description
1 polymer ?
#
loop_
_entity_poly.entity_id
_entity_poly.type
_entity_poly.pdbx_seq_one_letter_code
_entity_poly.pdbx_strand_id
1 'polypeptide(L)'
;GHIYGLDVDPIEIVKTTDRLRKAGYGEDILTIIQQNFRNIDLVAEEHGLFDFVLADLGVSSMQIDNPERGFSYKVEGPLDLRLNPDKGISAAERLRELTRDEIEGMLRENADEPYAEQIAKEIMKTFRQGEQIDTTGQLKEVIERALVFLPDDKEKKDTIKKTCQRTFQALRIDVNSEFEVLEEFLEKLPHILAPGGRVAILTFHSGEDRLVKKIWKRQQKEGLW
;
A
#
# COMPACT_ATOMS: atom_id res chain seq x y z
N GLY A 1 -18.54 -21.88 11.91
CA GLY A 1 -17.83 -20.59 11.96
C GLY A 1 -18.21 -19.71 10.80
N HIS A 2 -18.01 -18.41 10.94
CA HIS A 2 -18.30 -17.42 9.91
C HIS A 2 -17.05 -16.58 9.61
N ILE A 3 -16.85 -16.21 8.35
CA ILE A 3 -15.72 -15.40 7.89
C ILE A 3 -16.23 -14.04 7.43
N TYR A 4 -15.60 -12.98 7.91
CA TYR A 4 -15.80 -11.62 7.45
C TYR A 4 -14.56 -11.20 6.65
N GLY A 5 -14.72 -10.97 5.35
CA GLY A 5 -13.66 -10.51 4.46
C GLY A 5 -13.80 -9.01 4.19
N LEU A 6 -12.75 -8.25 4.44
CA LEU A 6 -12.71 -6.82 4.20
C LEU A 6 -11.79 -6.50 3.02
N ASP A 7 -12.27 -5.67 2.11
CA ASP A 7 -11.46 -5.09 1.04
C ASP A 7 -11.91 -3.63 0.82
N VAL A 8 -10.96 -2.74 0.56
CA VAL A 8 -11.23 -1.34 0.26
C VAL A 8 -11.47 -1.11 -1.24
N ASP A 9 -11.01 -2.05 -2.08
CA ASP A 9 -11.06 -1.97 -3.54
C ASP A 9 -12.44 -2.37 -4.09
N PRO A 10 -13.24 -1.42 -4.62
CA PRO A 10 -14.57 -1.72 -5.12
C PRO A 10 -14.57 -2.63 -6.35
N ILE A 11 -13.46 -2.66 -7.10
CA ILE A 11 -13.33 -3.47 -8.32
C ILE A 11 -13.03 -4.93 -7.95
N GLU A 12 -12.06 -5.13 -7.06
CA GLU A 12 -11.65 -6.48 -6.66
C GLU A 12 -12.67 -7.16 -5.75
N ILE A 13 -13.41 -6.40 -4.94
CA ILE A 13 -14.43 -6.95 -4.05
C ILE A 13 -15.55 -7.64 -4.82
N VAL A 14 -16.00 -7.07 -5.94
CA VAL A 14 -17.03 -7.66 -6.81
C VAL A 14 -16.54 -8.98 -7.40
N LYS A 15 -15.34 -8.98 -7.99
CA LYS A 15 -14.73 -10.17 -8.59
C LYS A 15 -14.52 -11.30 -7.57
N THR A 16 -14.04 -10.92 -6.37
CA THR A 16 -13.79 -11.87 -5.29
C THR A 16 -15.08 -12.47 -4.77
N THR A 17 -16.11 -11.65 -4.56
CA THR A 17 -17.43 -12.09 -4.12
C THR A 17 -18.00 -13.10 -5.13
N ASP A 18 -18.01 -12.77 -6.42
CA ASP A 18 -18.53 -13.66 -7.47
C ASP A 18 -17.78 -15.00 -7.51
N ARG A 19 -16.45 -14.97 -7.41
CA ARG A 19 -15.61 -16.17 -7.41
C ARG A 19 -15.92 -17.07 -6.22
N LEU A 20 -16.05 -16.49 -5.03
CA LEU A 20 -16.30 -17.25 -3.80
C LEU A 20 -17.73 -17.81 -3.76
N ARG A 21 -18.73 -17.06 -4.22
CA ARG A 21 -20.11 -17.56 -4.36
C ARG A 21 -20.20 -18.73 -5.35
N LYS A 22 -19.51 -18.64 -6.51
CA LYS A 22 -19.41 -19.75 -7.48
C LYS A 22 -18.68 -20.97 -6.92
N ALA A 23 -17.77 -20.78 -5.99
CA ALA A 23 -17.08 -21.87 -5.27
C ALA A 23 -17.92 -22.51 -4.15
N GLY A 24 -19.14 -22.02 -3.91
CA GLY A 24 -20.08 -22.61 -2.94
C GLY A 24 -20.04 -21.96 -1.54
N TYR A 25 -19.29 -20.86 -1.36
CA TYR A 25 -19.27 -20.14 -0.08
C TYR A 25 -20.43 -19.14 -0.05
N GLY A 26 -21.54 -19.53 0.57
CA GLY A 26 -22.74 -18.73 0.73
C GLY A 26 -22.64 -17.68 1.84
N GLU A 27 -23.70 -16.89 1.98
CA GLU A 27 -23.78 -15.82 3.00
C GLU A 27 -23.87 -16.38 4.44
N ASP A 28 -24.23 -17.64 4.58
CA ASP A 28 -24.23 -18.38 5.85
C ASP A 28 -22.81 -18.67 6.39
N ILE A 29 -21.79 -18.64 5.51
CA ILE A 29 -20.38 -18.93 5.83
C ILE A 29 -19.49 -17.69 5.71
N LEU A 30 -19.79 -16.82 4.74
CA LEU A 30 -18.89 -15.73 4.34
C LEU A 30 -19.66 -14.44 4.03
N THR A 31 -19.28 -13.39 4.75
CA THR A 31 -19.72 -12.02 4.47
C THR A 31 -18.52 -11.20 3.93
N ILE A 32 -18.69 -10.60 2.77
CA ILE A 32 -17.69 -9.70 2.16
C ILE A 32 -18.16 -8.26 2.37
N ILE A 33 -17.29 -7.44 2.93
CA ILE A 33 -17.60 -6.04 3.31
C ILE A 33 -16.61 -5.11 2.60
N GLN A 34 -17.14 -4.14 1.86
CA GLN A 34 -16.32 -3.06 1.31
C GLN A 34 -15.98 -2.05 2.41
N GLN A 35 -14.88 -2.30 3.09
CA GLN A 35 -14.45 -1.51 4.23
C GLN A 35 -12.93 -1.48 4.32
N ASN A 36 -12.39 -0.34 4.75
CA ASN A 36 -10.99 -0.26 5.15
C ASN A 36 -10.80 -1.00 6.47
N PHE A 37 -9.78 -1.85 6.56
CA PHE A 37 -9.53 -2.66 7.75
C PHE A 37 -9.16 -1.84 9.00
N ARG A 38 -8.82 -0.56 8.87
CA ARG A 38 -8.72 0.37 10.01
C ARG A 38 -10.02 0.43 10.84
N ASN A 39 -11.15 0.11 10.23
CA ASN A 39 -12.47 0.14 10.83
C ASN A 39 -12.95 -1.26 11.27
N ILE A 40 -12.02 -2.18 11.55
CA ILE A 40 -12.34 -3.55 11.98
C ILE A 40 -13.12 -3.59 13.30
N ASP A 41 -12.96 -2.58 14.13
CA ASP A 41 -13.75 -2.39 15.38
C ASP A 41 -15.25 -2.28 15.09
N LEU A 42 -15.66 -1.58 14.04
CA LEU A 42 -17.08 -1.48 13.65
C LEU A 42 -17.65 -2.84 13.25
N VAL A 43 -16.83 -3.68 12.61
CA VAL A 43 -17.24 -5.06 12.25
C VAL A 43 -17.37 -5.92 13.51
N ALA A 44 -16.47 -5.75 14.47
CA ALA A 44 -16.56 -6.46 15.75
C ALA A 44 -17.74 -5.98 16.61
N GLU A 45 -18.09 -4.70 16.60
CA GLU A 45 -19.28 -4.17 17.26
C GLU A 45 -20.57 -4.78 16.72
N GLU A 46 -20.65 -4.98 15.41
CA GLU A 46 -21.83 -5.55 14.76
C GLU A 46 -21.93 -7.07 14.90
N HIS A 47 -20.79 -7.77 14.84
CA HIS A 47 -20.76 -9.24 14.69
C HIS A 47 -20.13 -9.99 15.88
N GLY A 48 -19.57 -9.29 16.84
CA GLY A 48 -18.89 -9.84 18.00
C GLY A 48 -17.38 -10.02 17.81
N LEU A 49 -16.70 -10.48 18.86
CA LEU A 49 -15.25 -10.67 18.89
C LEU A 49 -14.82 -11.82 17.98
N PHE A 50 -13.61 -11.71 17.43
CA PHE A 50 -13.06 -12.70 16.51
C PHE A 50 -12.16 -13.72 17.20
N ASP A 51 -12.29 -14.99 16.83
CA ASP A 51 -11.38 -16.06 17.25
C ASP A 51 -10.05 -16.00 16.48
N PHE A 52 -10.09 -15.48 15.26
CA PHE A 52 -8.91 -15.36 14.41
C PHE A 52 -9.01 -14.16 13.47
N VAL A 53 -7.91 -13.42 13.35
CA VAL A 53 -7.76 -12.33 12.39
C VAL A 53 -6.55 -12.60 11.50
N LEU A 54 -6.74 -12.56 10.19
CA LEU A 54 -5.68 -12.63 9.19
C LEU A 54 -5.62 -11.32 8.41
N ALA A 55 -4.47 -10.68 8.39
CA ALA A 55 -4.19 -9.55 7.53
C ALA A 55 -3.10 -9.93 6.51
N ASP A 56 -3.48 -9.91 5.22
CA ASP A 56 -2.56 -10.11 4.09
C ASP A 56 -2.35 -8.73 3.44
N LEU A 57 -1.23 -8.09 3.79
CA LEU A 57 -0.98 -6.69 3.45
C LEU A 57 -0.50 -6.52 2.00
N GLY A 58 -0.57 -5.29 1.50
CA GLY A 58 -0.10 -4.93 0.17
C GLY A 58 -1.15 -5.08 -0.93
N VAL A 59 -0.70 -5.27 -2.15
CA VAL A 59 -1.53 -5.36 -3.35
C VAL A 59 -1.46 -6.75 -3.97
N SER A 60 -2.57 -7.21 -4.53
CA SER A 60 -2.65 -8.49 -5.23
C SER A 60 -1.99 -8.43 -6.62
N SER A 61 -1.60 -9.59 -7.16
CA SER A 61 -1.10 -9.70 -8.53
C SER A 61 -2.12 -9.17 -9.55
N MET A 62 -3.41 -9.38 -9.33
CA MET A 62 -4.47 -8.88 -10.21
C MET A 62 -4.52 -7.35 -10.26
N GLN A 63 -4.27 -6.67 -9.15
CA GLN A 63 -4.15 -5.22 -9.12
C GLN A 63 -2.88 -4.74 -9.83
N ILE A 64 -1.75 -5.42 -9.60
CA ILE A 64 -0.45 -5.09 -10.23
C ILE A 64 -0.51 -5.28 -11.75
N ASP A 65 -1.15 -6.34 -12.20
CA ASP A 65 -1.22 -6.72 -13.63
C ASP A 65 -2.22 -5.86 -14.42
N ASN A 66 -3.04 -5.04 -13.75
CA ASN A 66 -3.96 -4.11 -14.42
C ASN A 66 -3.27 -2.75 -14.67
N PRO A 67 -2.95 -2.40 -15.94
CA PRO A 67 -2.25 -1.16 -16.27
C PRO A 67 -2.98 0.11 -15.80
N GLU A 68 -4.32 0.09 -15.82
CA GLU A 68 -5.17 1.23 -15.43
C GLU A 68 -5.05 1.61 -13.95
N ARG A 69 -4.49 0.73 -13.13
CA ARG A 69 -4.28 0.96 -11.69
C ARG A 69 -2.95 1.64 -11.38
N GLY A 70 -1.98 1.59 -12.29
CA GLY A 70 -0.68 2.23 -12.16
C GLY A 70 0.28 1.62 -11.13
N PHE A 71 0.02 0.43 -10.62
CA PHE A 71 0.88 -0.21 -9.60
C PHE A 71 2.22 -0.72 -10.14
N SER A 72 2.35 -0.90 -11.46
CA SER A 72 3.55 -1.43 -12.08
C SER A 72 4.23 -0.41 -13.00
N TYR A 73 5.53 -0.18 -12.78
CA TYR A 73 6.36 0.62 -13.68
C TYR A 73 6.76 -0.13 -14.98
N LYS A 74 6.40 -1.42 -15.10
CA LYS A 74 6.76 -2.26 -16.25
C LYS A 74 5.81 -2.08 -17.43
N VAL A 75 4.63 -1.59 -17.18
CA VAL A 75 3.57 -1.40 -18.15
C VAL A 75 3.11 0.05 -18.09
N GLU A 76 2.90 0.66 -19.26
CA GLU A 76 2.39 2.01 -19.35
C GLU A 76 0.94 2.07 -18.88
N GLY A 77 0.62 3.06 -18.07
CA GLY A 77 -0.71 3.32 -17.55
C GLY A 77 -0.76 4.61 -16.75
N PRO A 78 -1.94 5.06 -16.31
CA PRO A 78 -2.06 6.24 -15.47
C PRO A 78 -1.34 6.04 -14.14
N LEU A 79 -0.68 7.07 -13.64
CA LEU A 79 0.00 7.06 -12.33
C LEU A 79 -1.04 7.29 -11.22
N ASP A 80 -1.84 6.28 -10.96
CA ASP A 80 -2.95 6.34 -9.99
C ASP A 80 -2.54 5.84 -8.60
N LEU A 81 -2.21 4.57 -8.44
CA LEU A 81 -1.77 3.90 -7.21
C LEU A 81 -2.82 3.84 -6.07
N ARG A 82 -4.04 4.32 -6.27
CA ARG A 82 -5.10 4.20 -5.25
C ARG A 82 -5.62 2.78 -5.14
N LEU A 83 -5.76 2.27 -3.92
CA LEU A 83 -6.45 1.00 -3.66
C LEU A 83 -7.96 1.11 -3.89
N ASN A 84 -8.55 2.27 -3.56
CA ASN A 84 -9.91 2.63 -3.93
C ASN A 84 -9.87 3.79 -4.93
N PRO A 85 -10.07 3.54 -6.25
CA PRO A 85 -10.00 4.58 -7.27
C PRO A 85 -11.14 5.61 -7.20
N ASP A 86 -12.19 5.34 -6.42
CA ASP A 86 -13.33 6.25 -6.25
C ASP A 86 -13.08 7.29 -5.16
N LYS A 87 -11.97 7.21 -4.41
CA LYS A 87 -11.68 8.08 -3.27
C LYS A 87 -10.26 8.65 -3.32
N GLY A 88 -10.14 9.87 -2.81
CA GLY A 88 -8.84 10.56 -2.73
C GLY A 88 -8.31 11.01 -4.09
N ILE A 89 -7.04 11.36 -4.13
CA ILE A 89 -6.33 11.84 -5.32
C ILE A 89 -5.33 10.79 -5.81
N SER A 90 -5.07 10.78 -7.11
CA SER A 90 -4.07 9.90 -7.72
C SER A 90 -2.65 10.25 -7.28
N ALA A 91 -1.71 9.32 -7.49
CA ALA A 91 -0.30 9.59 -7.23
C ALA A 91 0.24 10.72 -8.12
N ALA A 92 -0.25 10.85 -9.36
CA ALA A 92 0.11 11.97 -10.23
C ALA A 92 -0.32 13.33 -9.64
N GLU A 93 -1.55 13.43 -9.14
CA GLU A 93 -2.05 14.63 -8.46
C GLU A 93 -1.27 14.89 -7.17
N ARG A 94 -1.03 13.84 -6.37
CA ARG A 94 -0.28 13.94 -5.13
C ARG A 94 1.13 14.48 -5.32
N LEU A 95 1.85 14.01 -6.33
CA LEU A 95 3.19 14.53 -6.66
C LEU A 95 3.21 16.03 -6.96
N ARG A 96 2.14 16.58 -7.55
CA ARG A 96 2.04 18.02 -7.84
C ARG A 96 1.81 18.87 -6.59
N GLU A 97 1.20 18.30 -5.54
CA GLU A 97 0.93 18.99 -4.28
C GLU A 97 2.15 19.03 -3.36
N LEU A 98 3.06 18.06 -3.48
CA LEU A 98 4.20 17.91 -2.59
C LEU A 98 5.35 18.87 -2.95
N THR A 99 5.98 19.40 -1.93
CA THR A 99 7.27 20.11 -2.06
C THR A 99 8.41 19.10 -2.26
N ARG A 100 9.57 19.60 -2.68
CA ARG A 100 10.78 18.77 -2.82
C ARG A 100 11.10 17.99 -1.53
N ASP A 101 11.08 18.67 -0.40
CA ASP A 101 11.48 18.09 0.88
C ASP A 101 10.45 17.04 1.37
N GLU A 102 9.18 17.25 1.07
CA GLU A 102 8.12 16.26 1.33
C GLU A 102 8.26 15.02 0.44
N ILE A 103 8.60 15.19 -0.85
CA ILE A 103 8.88 14.05 -1.75
C ILE A 103 10.10 13.27 -1.25
N GLU A 104 11.18 13.96 -0.90
CA GLU A 104 12.38 13.31 -0.36
C GLU A 104 12.07 12.54 0.94
N GLY A 105 11.36 13.19 1.88
CA GLY A 105 10.93 12.56 3.13
C GLY A 105 10.07 11.31 2.89
N MET A 106 9.06 11.41 2.04
CA MET A 106 8.20 10.29 1.67
C MET A 106 9.00 9.09 1.12
N LEU A 107 9.94 9.34 0.20
CA LEU A 107 10.76 8.30 -0.41
C LEU A 107 11.67 7.61 0.63
N ARG A 108 12.24 8.37 1.56
CA ARG A 108 13.08 7.83 2.63
C ARG A 108 12.26 7.04 3.66
N GLU A 109 11.19 7.64 4.15
CA GLU A 109 10.41 7.08 5.26
C GLU A 109 9.58 5.86 4.83
N ASN A 110 8.99 5.90 3.63
CA ASN A 110 8.11 4.83 3.16
C ASN A 110 8.84 3.66 2.49
N ALA A 111 10.03 3.88 1.94
CA ALA A 111 10.69 2.84 1.16
C ALA A 111 12.22 2.74 1.35
N ASP A 112 12.81 3.45 2.30
CA ASP A 112 14.25 3.47 2.53
C ASP A 112 15.05 3.79 1.23
N GLU A 113 14.54 4.69 0.36
CA GLU A 113 15.13 4.97 -0.94
C GLU A 113 16.43 5.78 -0.80
N PRO A 114 17.59 5.23 -1.19
CA PRO A 114 18.88 5.90 -1.00
C PRO A 114 19.07 7.11 -1.91
N TYR A 115 18.38 7.17 -3.06
CA TYR A 115 18.46 8.26 -4.03
C TYR A 115 17.28 9.23 -3.93
N ALA A 116 16.63 9.30 -2.76
CA ALA A 116 15.45 10.13 -2.53
C ALA A 116 15.67 11.60 -2.90
N GLU A 117 16.83 12.17 -2.54
CA GLU A 117 17.18 13.56 -2.87
C GLU A 117 17.27 13.79 -4.39
N GLN A 118 17.94 12.90 -5.11
CA GLN A 118 18.12 13.00 -6.55
C GLN A 118 16.79 12.87 -7.29
N ILE A 119 15.93 11.95 -6.85
CA ILE A 119 14.61 11.73 -7.43
C ILE A 119 13.72 12.96 -7.16
N ALA A 120 13.68 13.46 -5.93
CA ALA A 120 12.89 14.64 -5.58
C ALA A 120 13.33 15.88 -6.39
N LYS A 121 14.63 16.09 -6.55
CA LYS A 121 15.18 17.16 -7.39
C LYS A 121 14.74 17.02 -8.86
N GLU A 122 14.80 15.82 -9.42
CA GLU A 122 14.45 15.61 -10.84
C GLU A 122 12.93 15.75 -11.06
N ILE A 123 12.09 15.28 -10.13
CA ILE A 123 10.64 15.51 -10.16
C ILE A 123 10.33 17.00 -10.19
N MET A 124 10.91 17.77 -9.29
CA MET A 124 10.68 19.22 -9.22
C MET A 124 11.23 19.97 -10.42
N LYS A 125 12.34 19.51 -10.99
CA LYS A 125 12.90 20.06 -12.23
C LYS A 125 11.95 19.81 -13.40
N THR A 126 11.42 18.60 -13.53
CA THR A 126 10.43 18.20 -14.54
C THR A 126 9.22 19.14 -14.50
N PHE A 127 8.63 19.37 -13.33
CA PHE A 127 7.50 20.29 -13.17
C PHE A 127 7.85 21.74 -13.52
N ARG A 128 9.04 22.23 -13.13
CA ARG A 128 9.48 23.59 -13.51
C ARG A 128 9.68 23.77 -15.01
N GLN A 129 9.98 22.71 -15.74
CA GLN A 129 10.10 22.71 -17.19
C GLN A 129 8.74 22.64 -17.90
N GLY A 130 7.64 22.55 -17.14
CA GLY A 130 6.28 22.44 -17.67
C GLY A 130 5.90 21.05 -18.15
N GLU A 131 6.75 20.04 -17.88
CA GLU A 131 6.45 18.64 -18.16
C GLU A 131 5.52 18.05 -17.09
N GLN A 132 4.75 17.04 -17.47
CA GLN A 132 3.83 16.32 -16.58
C GLN A 132 4.39 14.94 -16.21
N ILE A 133 3.96 14.45 -15.04
CA ILE A 133 4.24 13.08 -14.59
C ILE A 133 2.87 12.44 -14.31
N ASP A 134 2.17 12.04 -15.36
CA ASP A 134 0.81 11.52 -15.32
C ASP A 134 0.75 10.00 -15.50
N THR A 135 1.84 9.41 -16.01
CA THR A 135 1.90 7.98 -16.31
C THR A 135 3.05 7.29 -15.59
N THR A 136 2.93 5.97 -15.50
CA THR A 136 3.96 5.10 -14.93
C THR A 136 5.28 5.19 -15.69
N GLY A 137 5.21 5.32 -17.03
CA GLY A 137 6.37 5.49 -17.89
C GLY A 137 7.07 6.81 -17.66
N GLN A 138 6.33 7.92 -17.56
CA GLN A 138 6.90 9.24 -17.29
C GLN A 138 7.63 9.28 -15.92
N LEU A 139 7.06 8.68 -14.88
CA LEU A 139 7.76 8.58 -13.60
C LEU A 139 9.03 7.75 -13.70
N LYS A 140 8.98 6.62 -14.43
CA LYS A 140 10.17 5.80 -14.66
C LYS A 140 11.27 6.59 -15.39
N GLU A 141 10.93 7.36 -16.43
CA GLU A 141 11.88 8.23 -17.14
C GLU A 141 12.51 9.28 -16.22
N VAL A 142 11.73 9.87 -15.31
CA VAL A 142 12.25 10.81 -14.29
C VAL A 142 13.25 10.11 -13.38
N ILE A 143 12.97 8.90 -12.93
CA ILE A 143 13.90 8.11 -12.10
C ILE A 143 15.19 7.80 -12.88
N GLU A 144 15.09 7.41 -14.14
CA GLU A 144 16.25 7.14 -15.00
C GLU A 144 17.11 8.39 -15.18
N ARG A 145 16.50 9.57 -15.39
CA ARG A 145 17.22 10.87 -15.45
C ARG A 145 17.88 11.23 -14.12
N ALA A 146 17.19 10.97 -12.99
CA ALA A 146 17.75 11.22 -11.67
C ALA A 146 19.02 10.41 -11.38
N LEU A 147 19.14 9.22 -12.00
CA LEU A 147 20.26 8.30 -11.82
C LEU A 147 21.27 8.32 -12.97
N VAL A 148 21.23 9.32 -13.84
CA VAL A 148 22.13 9.43 -15.01
C VAL A 148 23.60 9.45 -14.63
N PHE A 149 23.94 9.94 -13.44
CA PHE A 149 25.30 10.04 -12.91
C PHE A 149 25.94 8.68 -12.57
N LEU A 150 25.15 7.61 -12.46
CA LEU A 150 25.68 6.27 -12.20
C LEU A 150 26.44 5.74 -13.44
N PRO A 151 27.53 4.99 -13.24
CA PRO A 151 28.25 4.32 -14.32
C PRO A 151 27.31 3.47 -15.18
N ASP A 152 27.52 3.48 -16.49
CA ASP A 152 26.68 2.72 -17.44
C ASP A 152 27.11 1.26 -17.50
N ASP A 153 26.71 0.47 -16.53
CA ASP A 153 27.01 -0.94 -16.36
C ASP A 153 25.76 -1.76 -15.97
N LYS A 154 25.97 -3.03 -15.68
CA LYS A 154 24.89 -3.93 -15.28
C LYS A 154 24.28 -3.52 -13.93
N GLU A 155 25.08 -3.00 -13.02
CA GLU A 155 24.66 -2.60 -11.68
C GLU A 155 23.70 -1.40 -11.74
N LYS A 156 23.92 -0.48 -12.69
CA LYS A 156 23.00 0.65 -12.94
C LYS A 156 21.60 0.17 -13.27
N LYS A 157 21.46 -0.83 -14.15
CA LYS A 157 20.13 -1.37 -14.51
C LYS A 157 19.41 -1.98 -13.32
N ASP A 158 20.13 -2.73 -12.48
CA ASP A 158 19.57 -3.31 -11.27
C ASP A 158 19.22 -2.24 -10.23
N THR A 159 20.01 -1.17 -10.13
CA THR A 159 19.76 -0.03 -9.27
C THR A 159 18.51 0.71 -9.71
N ILE A 160 18.37 1.04 -11.00
CA ILE A 160 17.17 1.69 -11.55
C ILE A 160 15.93 0.85 -11.26
N LYS A 161 15.99 -0.47 -11.48
CA LYS A 161 14.89 -1.39 -11.20
C LYS A 161 14.46 -1.31 -9.73
N LYS A 162 15.40 -1.40 -8.79
CA LYS A 162 15.13 -1.32 -7.35
C LYS A 162 14.58 0.05 -6.95
N THR A 163 15.14 1.12 -7.51
CA THR A 163 14.67 2.48 -7.26
C THR A 163 13.27 2.71 -7.78
N CYS A 164 12.91 2.19 -8.97
CA CYS A 164 11.54 2.21 -9.45
C CYS A 164 10.60 1.47 -8.48
N GLN A 165 10.96 0.26 -8.05
CA GLN A 165 10.15 -0.49 -7.08
C GLN A 165 9.91 0.28 -5.79
N ARG A 166 10.96 0.89 -5.20
CA ARG A 166 10.86 1.67 -3.97
C ARG A 166 10.05 2.95 -4.14
N THR A 167 10.25 3.66 -5.25
CA THR A 167 9.53 4.91 -5.54
C THR A 167 8.03 4.65 -5.69
N PHE A 168 7.65 3.62 -6.45
CA PHE A 168 6.24 3.23 -6.60
C PHE A 168 5.64 2.75 -5.29
N GLN A 169 6.39 1.97 -4.50
CA GLN A 169 5.97 1.56 -3.16
C GLN A 169 5.78 2.77 -2.24
N ALA A 170 6.71 3.71 -2.21
CA ALA A 170 6.63 4.91 -1.37
C ALA A 170 5.41 5.77 -1.70
N LEU A 171 5.13 5.99 -2.99
CA LEU A 171 3.95 6.70 -3.46
C LEU A 171 2.66 5.98 -3.12
N ARG A 172 2.61 4.65 -3.30
CA ARG A 172 1.45 3.83 -2.95
C ARG A 172 1.12 3.94 -1.46
N ILE A 173 2.12 3.82 -0.62
CA ILE A 173 1.98 3.97 0.84
C ILE A 173 1.43 5.35 1.19
N ASP A 174 1.96 6.42 0.58
CA ASP A 174 1.52 7.80 0.83
C ASP A 174 0.08 8.03 0.36
N VAL A 175 -0.24 7.71 -0.88
CA VAL A 175 -1.57 7.91 -1.48
C VAL A 175 -2.68 7.17 -0.71
N ASN A 176 -2.38 5.99 -0.18
CA ASN A 176 -3.34 5.16 0.55
C ASN A 176 -3.24 5.27 2.07
N SER A 177 -2.33 6.10 2.60
CA SER A 177 -2.05 6.21 4.04
C SER A 177 -1.83 4.83 4.69
N GLU A 178 -1.05 3.96 4.03
CA GLU A 178 -0.97 2.54 4.40
C GLU A 178 -0.41 2.32 5.81
N PHE A 179 0.57 3.13 6.24
CA PHE A 179 1.16 3.01 7.57
C PHE A 179 0.21 3.49 8.67
N GLU A 180 -0.49 4.60 8.47
CA GLU A 180 -1.49 5.11 9.40
C GLU A 180 -2.67 4.14 9.54
N VAL A 181 -3.12 3.58 8.43
CA VAL A 181 -4.18 2.54 8.42
C VAL A 181 -3.73 1.29 9.17
N LEU A 182 -2.49 0.83 8.93
CA LEU A 182 -1.94 -0.34 9.62
C LEU A 182 -1.77 -0.07 11.12
N GLU A 183 -1.29 1.10 11.51
CA GLU A 183 -1.15 1.50 12.92
C GLU A 183 -2.50 1.46 13.63
N GLU A 184 -3.52 2.11 13.08
CA GLU A 184 -4.87 2.12 13.66
C GLU A 184 -5.45 0.71 13.78
N PHE A 185 -5.25 -0.14 12.78
CA PHE A 185 -5.66 -1.54 12.83
C PHE A 185 -4.98 -2.30 13.96
N LEU A 186 -3.66 -2.18 14.08
CA LEU A 186 -2.88 -2.85 15.11
C LEU A 186 -3.26 -2.42 16.52
N GLU A 187 -3.61 -1.14 16.72
CA GLU A 187 -4.08 -0.63 18.02
C GLU A 187 -5.42 -1.25 18.44
N LYS A 188 -6.28 -1.55 17.48
CA LYS A 188 -7.60 -2.10 17.73
C LYS A 188 -7.60 -3.61 17.98
N LEU A 189 -6.59 -4.33 17.47
CA LEU A 189 -6.54 -5.81 17.53
C LEU A 189 -6.77 -6.40 18.92
N PRO A 190 -6.13 -5.93 20.02
CA PRO A 190 -6.35 -6.51 21.34
C PRO A 190 -7.80 -6.40 21.83
N HIS A 191 -8.56 -5.45 21.32
CA HIS A 191 -9.93 -5.14 21.77
C HIS A 191 -11.01 -5.88 20.97
N ILE A 192 -10.65 -6.46 19.82
CA ILE A 192 -11.58 -7.15 18.91
C ILE A 192 -11.40 -8.66 18.89
N LEU A 193 -10.38 -9.18 19.57
CA LEU A 193 -10.13 -10.60 19.70
C LEU A 193 -10.86 -11.18 20.91
N ALA A 194 -11.47 -12.34 20.71
CA ALA A 194 -12.00 -13.15 21.80
C ALA A 194 -10.87 -13.65 22.71
N PRO A 195 -11.15 -13.97 23.99
CA PRO A 195 -10.16 -14.60 24.87
C PRO A 195 -9.55 -15.86 24.24
N GLY A 196 -8.22 -15.88 24.09
CA GLY A 196 -7.51 -16.95 23.39
C GLY A 196 -7.50 -16.83 21.87
N GLY A 197 -8.08 -15.76 21.32
CA GLY A 197 -8.06 -15.44 19.88
C GLY A 197 -6.63 -15.24 19.38
N ARG A 198 -6.44 -15.39 18.08
CA ARG A 198 -5.12 -15.31 17.44
C ARG A 198 -5.14 -14.34 16.27
N VAL A 199 -3.99 -13.75 15.97
CA VAL A 199 -3.79 -12.89 14.81
C VAL A 199 -2.56 -13.33 14.01
N ALA A 200 -2.68 -13.26 12.69
CA ALA A 200 -1.55 -13.44 11.78
C ALA A 200 -1.51 -12.26 10.80
N ILE A 201 -0.33 -11.71 10.58
CA ILE A 201 -0.11 -10.59 9.65
C ILE A 201 1.02 -10.98 8.70
N LEU A 202 0.73 -10.96 7.41
CA LEU A 202 1.72 -11.14 6.35
C LEU A 202 2.20 -9.75 5.91
N THR A 203 3.51 -9.53 6.05
CA THR A 203 4.18 -8.30 5.65
C THR A 203 5.06 -8.56 4.43
N PHE A 204 5.13 -7.63 3.49
CA PHE A 204 5.86 -7.80 2.23
C PHE A 204 7.06 -6.87 2.08
N HIS A 205 7.20 -5.89 2.96
CA HIS A 205 8.37 -5.02 3.00
C HIS A 205 8.76 -4.63 4.43
N SER A 206 9.99 -4.14 4.57
CA SER A 206 10.61 -3.82 5.87
C SER A 206 9.83 -2.77 6.68
N GLY A 207 9.15 -1.83 6.02
CA GLY A 207 8.37 -0.79 6.69
C GLY A 207 7.18 -1.36 7.47
N GLU A 208 6.40 -2.26 6.85
CA GLU A 208 5.30 -2.98 7.51
C GLU A 208 5.82 -3.82 8.68
N ASP A 209 6.88 -4.61 8.44
CA ASP A 209 7.46 -5.48 9.46
C ASP A 209 7.96 -4.69 10.68
N ARG A 210 8.64 -3.55 10.46
CA ARG A 210 9.10 -2.67 11.54
C ARG A 210 7.93 -2.12 12.35
N LEU A 211 6.86 -1.67 11.68
CA LEU A 211 5.69 -1.09 12.34
C LEU A 211 4.94 -2.14 13.19
N VAL A 212 4.67 -3.31 12.63
CA VAL A 212 4.03 -4.44 13.34
C VAL A 212 4.83 -4.82 14.57
N LYS A 213 6.14 -5.05 14.44
CA LYS A 213 7.02 -5.42 15.56
C LYS A 213 7.09 -4.33 16.64
N LYS A 214 7.13 -3.05 16.25
CA LYS A 214 7.16 -1.92 17.19
C LYS A 214 5.90 -1.89 18.04
N ILE A 215 4.74 -1.98 17.43
CA ILE A 215 3.47 -1.89 18.12
C ILE A 215 3.25 -3.12 19.00
N TRP A 216 3.48 -4.32 18.50
CA TRP A 216 3.33 -5.54 19.30
C TRP A 216 4.25 -5.59 20.52
N LYS A 217 5.51 -5.16 20.39
CA LYS A 217 6.41 -5.05 21.55
C LYS A 217 5.89 -4.08 22.61
N ARG A 218 5.28 -2.98 22.21
CA ARG A 218 4.67 -2.02 23.13
C ARG A 218 3.45 -2.64 23.81
N GLN A 219 2.51 -3.16 23.04
CA GLN A 219 1.28 -3.79 23.53
C GLN A 219 1.56 -4.98 24.47
N GLN A 220 2.60 -5.77 24.18
CA GLN A 220 3.04 -6.85 25.07
C GLN A 220 3.54 -6.32 26.42
N LYS A 221 4.30 -5.22 26.44
CA LYS A 221 4.74 -4.57 27.68
C LYS A 221 3.59 -3.97 28.48
N GLU A 222 2.55 -3.55 27.81
CA GLU A 222 1.31 -3.03 28.40
C GLU A 222 0.36 -4.14 28.87
N GLY A 223 0.68 -5.41 28.62
CA GLY A 223 -0.12 -6.56 29.05
C GLY A 223 -1.39 -6.78 28.25
N LEU A 224 -1.43 -6.31 27.01
CA LEU A 224 -2.58 -6.47 26.11
C LEU A 224 -2.59 -7.81 25.36
N TRP A 225 -1.48 -8.53 25.38
CA TRP A 225 -1.28 -9.86 24.78
C TRP A 225 -0.84 -10.90 25.80
#